data_c1d57ac0fd70a9708f48ed336e7492b7
#
_entry.id   c1d57ac0fd70a9708f48ed336e7492b7
#
_cell.length_a   1.000
_cell.length_b   1.000
_cell.length_c   1.000
_cell.angle_alpha   90.00
_cell.angle_beta   90.00
_cell.angle_gamma   90.00
#
_symmetry.space_group_name_H-M   'P 1'
#
loop_
_entity.id
_entity.type
_entity.pdbx_description
1 polymer ?
#
loop_
_entity_poly.entity_id
_entity_poly.type
_entity_poly.pdbx_seq_one_letter_code
_entity_poly.pdbx_strand_id
1 'polypeptide(L)'
;YDTARRSPQRVVFAEGIHPNMLKAAVEAKAEGICHPILLGNDEAIGKLAEELDLSLEGIEIVNLRHPDESERRERYSRILAEKRAREGFTYEEANDKMFERNYFGMMMVETGDADAFITGLYTRYSNTIKVAKEVIGIQPGFNHFGTMHILNSKKGTYFLADTLINRHPDTETLIDIAKLADKTVRFFNHTPVISMLSYSNFGADTSGSPVKVHGAVSYMQKEYPELAIDGEMQVNFAMNRELRDAKYPFTRLKGKDVNTLIFPNLSSANAGYKLLQAMDPDTEFIGP
;
A
#
# COMPACT_ATOMS: atom_id res chain seq x y z
N TYR A 1 -2.75 16.01 -7.27
CA TYR A 1 -3.01 16.24 -8.71
C TYR A 1 -1.87 17.00 -9.36
N ASP A 2 -1.46 18.16 -8.88
CA ASP A 2 -0.45 19.02 -9.54
C ASP A 2 0.89 18.33 -9.73
N THR A 3 1.35 17.55 -8.75
CA THR A 3 2.60 16.78 -8.86
C THR A 3 2.49 15.70 -9.93
N ALA A 4 1.37 14.98 -9.99
CA ALA A 4 1.14 13.94 -10.98
C ALA A 4 1.05 14.52 -12.41
N ARG A 5 0.38 15.66 -12.58
CA ARG A 5 0.30 16.36 -13.88
C ARG A 5 1.64 16.85 -14.40
N ARG A 6 2.58 17.19 -13.50
CA ARG A 6 3.94 17.62 -13.91
C ARG A 6 4.82 16.46 -14.37
N SER A 7 4.55 15.26 -13.91
CA SER A 7 5.30 14.05 -14.26
C SER A 7 4.35 12.86 -14.27
N PRO A 8 3.44 12.77 -15.26
CA PRO A 8 2.49 11.65 -15.33
C PRO A 8 3.23 10.33 -15.52
N GLN A 9 2.90 9.36 -14.71
CA GLN A 9 3.53 8.04 -14.70
C GLN A 9 2.73 7.06 -15.56
N ARG A 10 3.36 6.02 -16.07
CA ARG A 10 2.71 4.91 -16.77
C ARG A 10 2.11 3.98 -15.73
N VAL A 11 0.79 3.91 -15.69
CA VAL A 11 0.05 3.15 -14.68
C VAL A 11 -0.71 2.01 -15.31
N VAL A 12 -0.41 0.79 -14.90
CA VAL A 12 -1.11 -0.41 -15.35
C VAL A 12 -2.39 -0.62 -14.53
N PHE A 13 -3.51 -0.68 -15.21
CA PHE A 13 -4.82 -1.00 -14.66
C PHE A 13 -5.16 -2.45 -15.02
N ALA A 14 -5.06 -3.36 -14.05
CA ALA A 14 -5.09 -4.80 -14.30
C ALA A 14 -6.44 -5.33 -14.79
N GLU A 15 -7.53 -4.74 -14.37
CA GLU A 15 -8.89 -5.20 -14.70
C GLU A 15 -9.56 -4.27 -15.72
N GLY A 16 -8.95 -4.10 -16.91
CA GLY A 16 -9.47 -3.19 -17.96
C GLY A 16 -10.90 -3.48 -18.43
N ILE A 17 -11.38 -4.70 -18.25
CA ILE A 17 -12.78 -5.10 -18.52
C ILE A 17 -13.76 -4.82 -17.37
N HIS A 18 -13.31 -4.21 -16.27
CA HIS A 18 -14.20 -3.82 -15.17
C HIS A 18 -14.67 -2.37 -15.35
N PRO A 19 -15.98 -2.07 -15.30
CA PRO A 19 -16.51 -0.73 -15.58
C PRO A 19 -15.85 0.39 -14.75
N ASN A 20 -15.67 0.17 -13.45
CA ASN A 20 -15.06 1.18 -12.58
C ASN A 20 -13.57 1.40 -12.87
N MET A 21 -12.85 0.33 -13.23
CA MET A 21 -11.43 0.43 -13.60
C MET A 21 -11.27 1.20 -14.90
N LEU A 22 -12.12 0.91 -15.90
CA LEU A 22 -12.10 1.60 -17.18
C LEU A 22 -12.44 3.09 -17.02
N LYS A 23 -13.49 3.42 -16.27
CA LYS A 23 -13.84 4.81 -15.94
C LYS A 23 -12.68 5.55 -15.27
N ALA A 24 -12.08 4.93 -14.25
CA ALA A 24 -10.95 5.54 -13.53
C ALA A 24 -9.74 5.79 -14.45
N ALA A 25 -9.42 4.85 -15.35
CA ALA A 25 -8.32 5.01 -16.29
C ALA A 25 -8.58 6.14 -17.29
N VAL A 26 -9.80 6.21 -17.85
CA VAL A 26 -10.20 7.28 -18.80
C VAL A 26 -10.18 8.64 -18.11
N GLU A 27 -10.72 8.75 -16.90
CA GLU A 27 -10.71 9.98 -16.10
C GLU A 27 -9.29 10.43 -15.76
N ALA A 28 -8.45 9.50 -15.28
CA ALA A 28 -7.05 9.78 -14.97
C ALA A 28 -6.26 10.27 -16.20
N LYS A 29 -6.56 9.72 -17.38
CA LYS A 29 -5.99 10.19 -18.65
C LYS A 29 -6.49 11.59 -19.00
N ALA A 30 -7.79 11.83 -18.93
CA ALA A 30 -8.41 13.12 -19.25
C ALA A 30 -7.90 14.24 -18.33
N GLU A 31 -7.67 13.94 -17.06
CA GLU A 31 -7.07 14.87 -16.09
C GLU A 31 -5.55 15.05 -16.23
N GLY A 32 -4.89 14.23 -17.05
CA GLY A 32 -3.45 14.29 -17.30
C GLY A 32 -2.58 13.85 -16.10
N ILE A 33 -3.14 13.03 -15.21
CA ILE A 33 -2.44 12.57 -13.99
C ILE A 33 -1.62 11.31 -14.20
N CYS A 34 -1.90 10.53 -15.24
CA CYS A 34 -1.09 9.38 -15.64
C CYS A 34 -1.23 9.05 -17.13
N HIS A 35 -0.37 8.12 -17.57
CA HIS A 35 -0.50 7.42 -18.85
C HIS A 35 -1.04 6.01 -18.54
N PRO A 36 -2.36 5.77 -18.67
CA PRO A 36 -2.95 4.49 -18.34
C PRO A 36 -2.59 3.41 -19.37
N ILE A 37 -2.35 2.20 -18.85
CA ILE A 37 -2.19 0.96 -19.62
C ILE A 37 -3.26 -0.02 -19.11
N LEU A 38 -4.19 -0.41 -19.96
CA LEU A 38 -5.27 -1.34 -19.61
C LEU A 38 -4.87 -2.77 -19.96
N LEU A 39 -4.89 -3.67 -18.98
CA LEU A 39 -4.72 -5.09 -19.26
C LEU A 39 -6.08 -5.75 -19.54
N GLY A 40 -6.19 -6.42 -20.69
CA GLY A 40 -7.39 -7.16 -21.04
C GLY A 40 -7.52 -7.47 -22.52
N ASN A 41 -8.62 -8.08 -22.87
CA ASN A 41 -8.96 -8.34 -24.27
C ASN A 41 -9.46 -7.05 -24.93
N ASP A 42 -8.88 -6.68 -26.05
CA ASP A 42 -9.08 -5.44 -26.77
C ASP A 42 -10.54 -5.25 -27.20
N GLU A 43 -11.14 -6.31 -27.76
CA GLU A 43 -12.54 -6.28 -28.19
C GLU A 43 -13.50 -6.11 -27.01
N ALA A 44 -13.20 -6.77 -25.87
CA ALA A 44 -14.04 -6.68 -24.68
C ALA A 44 -13.94 -5.29 -24.04
N ILE A 45 -12.73 -4.70 -23.99
CA ILE A 45 -12.53 -3.34 -23.52
C ILE A 45 -13.21 -2.33 -24.44
N GLY A 46 -13.07 -2.50 -25.77
CA GLY A 46 -13.72 -1.64 -26.77
C GLY A 46 -15.23 -1.64 -26.64
N LYS A 47 -15.87 -2.82 -26.54
CA LYS A 47 -17.32 -2.94 -26.34
C LYS A 47 -17.79 -2.28 -25.04
N LEU A 48 -17.05 -2.50 -23.94
CA LEU A 48 -17.37 -1.88 -22.66
C LEU A 48 -17.24 -0.36 -22.70
N ALA A 49 -16.24 0.16 -23.44
CA ALA A 49 -16.07 1.59 -23.61
C ALA A 49 -17.24 2.21 -24.41
N GLU A 50 -17.67 1.54 -25.49
CA GLU A 50 -18.84 1.96 -26.27
C GLU A 50 -20.12 1.95 -25.41
N GLU A 51 -20.37 0.90 -24.62
CA GLU A 51 -21.52 0.79 -23.70
C GLU A 51 -21.53 1.90 -22.64
N LEU A 52 -20.37 2.38 -22.24
CA LEU A 52 -20.21 3.40 -21.19
C LEU A 52 -20.00 4.83 -21.77
N ASP A 53 -20.03 4.98 -23.09
CA ASP A 53 -19.76 6.25 -23.80
C ASP A 53 -18.39 6.85 -23.40
N LEU A 54 -17.35 6.01 -23.37
CA LEU A 54 -16.00 6.40 -22.98
C LEU A 54 -15.04 6.37 -24.18
N SER A 55 -14.16 7.37 -24.30
CA SER A 55 -13.10 7.40 -25.30
C SER A 55 -11.85 6.68 -24.80
N LEU A 56 -11.32 5.79 -25.64
CA LEU A 56 -10.04 5.10 -25.41
C LEU A 56 -8.86 5.80 -26.10
N GLU A 57 -9.06 6.99 -26.65
CA GLU A 57 -8.02 7.70 -27.38
C GLU A 57 -6.78 7.95 -26.50
N GLY A 58 -5.62 7.47 -26.98
CA GLY A 58 -4.33 7.61 -26.32
C GLY A 58 -4.18 6.77 -25.03
N ILE A 59 -5.02 5.74 -24.85
CA ILE A 59 -4.87 4.72 -23.81
C ILE A 59 -4.29 3.46 -24.45
N GLU A 60 -3.18 2.97 -23.92
CA GLU A 60 -2.58 1.70 -24.35
C GLU A 60 -3.40 0.52 -23.80
N ILE A 61 -3.73 -0.44 -24.67
CA ILE A 61 -4.35 -1.70 -24.28
C ILE A 61 -3.36 -2.83 -24.53
N VAL A 62 -3.13 -3.64 -23.52
CA VAL A 62 -2.23 -4.79 -23.59
C VAL A 62 -3.02 -6.08 -23.35
N ASN A 63 -3.19 -6.84 -24.42
CA ASN A 63 -3.79 -8.16 -24.35
C ASN A 63 -2.69 -9.20 -24.15
N LEU A 64 -2.39 -9.52 -22.91
CA LEU A 64 -1.31 -10.43 -22.52
C LEU A 64 -1.39 -11.82 -23.18
N ARG A 65 -2.52 -12.17 -23.83
CA ARG A 65 -2.69 -13.42 -24.58
C ARG A 65 -2.46 -13.28 -26.08
N HIS A 66 -2.34 -12.03 -26.56
CA HIS A 66 -2.11 -11.80 -27.99
C HIS A 66 -0.71 -12.29 -28.41
N PRO A 67 -0.55 -12.81 -29.65
CA PRO A 67 0.77 -13.25 -30.16
C PRO A 67 1.85 -12.16 -30.10
N ASP A 68 1.50 -10.89 -30.30
CA ASP A 68 2.44 -9.75 -30.27
C ASP A 68 3.11 -9.58 -28.91
N GLU A 69 2.49 -10.09 -27.83
CA GLU A 69 3.06 -10.07 -26.49
C GLU A 69 4.00 -11.27 -26.18
N SER A 70 4.26 -12.14 -27.17
CA SER A 70 5.08 -13.34 -26.97
C SER A 70 6.50 -13.02 -26.52
N GLU A 71 7.18 -12.06 -27.14
CA GLU A 71 8.55 -11.66 -26.77
C GLU A 71 8.58 -11.04 -25.37
N ARG A 72 7.57 -10.24 -25.01
CA ARG A 72 7.45 -9.64 -23.68
C ARG A 72 7.22 -10.71 -22.62
N ARG A 73 6.31 -11.68 -22.88
CA ARG A 73 6.11 -12.83 -21.98
C ARG A 73 7.38 -13.65 -21.77
N GLU A 74 8.12 -13.98 -22.85
CA GLU A 74 9.39 -14.70 -22.74
C GLU A 74 10.42 -13.95 -21.90
N ARG A 75 10.59 -12.64 -22.13
CA ARG A 75 11.50 -11.79 -21.37
C ARG A 75 11.15 -11.79 -19.89
N TYR A 76 9.87 -11.60 -19.56
CA TYR A 76 9.38 -11.59 -18.19
C TYR A 76 9.54 -12.94 -17.50
N SER A 77 9.26 -14.03 -18.23
CA SER A 77 9.42 -15.40 -17.74
C SER A 77 10.87 -15.71 -17.34
N ARG A 78 11.84 -15.31 -18.17
CA ARG A 78 13.27 -15.49 -17.87
C ARG A 78 13.66 -14.71 -16.63
N ILE A 79 13.29 -13.44 -16.54
CA ILE A 79 13.61 -12.58 -15.41
C ILE A 79 13.00 -13.13 -14.12
N LEU A 80 11.72 -13.54 -14.13
CA LEU A 80 11.06 -14.11 -12.96
C LEU A 80 11.68 -15.42 -12.52
N ALA A 81 11.97 -16.34 -13.47
CA ALA A 81 12.63 -17.61 -13.19
C ALA A 81 14.03 -17.41 -12.58
N GLU A 82 14.85 -16.51 -13.14
CA GLU A 82 16.15 -16.16 -12.59
C GLU A 82 16.05 -15.58 -11.19
N LYS A 83 15.13 -14.61 -10.98
CA LYS A 83 14.92 -13.93 -9.70
C LYS A 83 14.48 -14.89 -8.60
N ARG A 84 13.72 -15.93 -8.95
CA ARG A 84 13.13 -16.92 -8.02
C ARG A 84 13.72 -18.33 -8.14
N ALA A 85 14.84 -18.50 -8.83
CA ALA A 85 15.48 -19.79 -9.02
C ALA A 85 15.76 -20.53 -7.70
N ARG A 86 16.17 -19.80 -6.65
CA ARG A 86 16.43 -20.39 -5.32
C ARG A 86 15.17 -20.77 -4.55
N GLU A 87 14.00 -20.32 -5.01
CA GLU A 87 12.68 -20.68 -4.47
C GLU A 87 12.03 -21.82 -5.25
N GLY A 88 12.76 -22.37 -6.25
CA GLY A 88 12.34 -23.51 -7.06
C GLY A 88 11.51 -23.15 -8.29
N PHE A 89 11.43 -21.87 -8.65
CA PHE A 89 10.73 -21.46 -9.88
C PHE A 89 11.47 -21.96 -11.13
N THR A 90 10.76 -22.70 -11.98
CA THR A 90 11.24 -23.07 -13.31
C THR A 90 10.84 -22.03 -14.35
N TYR A 91 11.48 -22.10 -15.53
CA TYR A 91 11.09 -21.25 -16.65
C TYR A 91 9.65 -21.53 -17.11
N GLU A 92 9.26 -22.80 -17.17
CA GLU A 92 7.92 -23.23 -17.57
C GLU A 92 6.86 -22.66 -16.63
N GLU A 93 7.07 -22.77 -15.32
CA GLU A 93 6.16 -22.19 -14.32
C GLU A 93 6.09 -20.67 -14.43
N ALA A 94 7.21 -20.00 -14.64
CA ALA A 94 7.24 -18.56 -14.85
C ALA A 94 6.50 -18.15 -16.13
N ASN A 95 6.64 -18.92 -17.21
CA ASN A 95 5.95 -18.67 -18.47
C ASN A 95 4.44 -18.84 -18.35
N ASP A 96 3.98 -19.87 -17.66
CA ASP A 96 2.54 -20.06 -17.40
C ASP A 96 1.95 -18.88 -16.60
N LYS A 97 2.71 -18.35 -15.65
CA LYS A 97 2.29 -17.19 -14.85
C LYS A 97 2.17 -15.90 -15.65
N MET A 98 2.87 -15.77 -16.78
CA MET A 98 2.74 -14.59 -17.65
C MET A 98 1.37 -14.50 -18.34
N PHE A 99 0.54 -15.54 -18.27
CA PHE A 99 -0.86 -15.48 -18.69
C PHE A 99 -1.83 -15.03 -17.58
N GLU A 100 -1.30 -14.73 -16.38
CA GLU A 100 -2.06 -14.18 -15.27
C GLU A 100 -1.83 -12.64 -15.17
N ARG A 101 -2.90 -11.85 -15.15
CA ARG A 101 -2.84 -10.38 -15.18
C ARG A 101 -1.92 -9.76 -14.13
N ASN A 102 -1.99 -10.28 -12.90
CA ASN A 102 -1.21 -9.71 -11.81
C ASN A 102 0.29 -9.96 -11.98
N TYR A 103 0.68 -11.16 -12.45
CA TYR A 103 2.09 -11.44 -12.76
C TYR A 103 2.59 -10.59 -13.91
N PHE A 104 1.86 -10.57 -15.02
CA PHE A 104 2.27 -9.79 -16.19
C PHE A 104 2.38 -8.30 -15.87
N GLY A 105 1.34 -7.71 -15.24
CA GLY A 105 1.33 -6.28 -14.93
C GLY A 105 2.36 -5.89 -13.87
N MET A 106 2.61 -6.72 -12.86
CA MET A 106 3.68 -6.46 -11.90
C MET A 106 5.07 -6.64 -12.53
N MET A 107 5.24 -7.56 -13.50
CA MET A 107 6.48 -7.67 -14.28
C MET A 107 6.72 -6.43 -15.16
N MET A 108 5.68 -5.79 -15.68
CA MET A 108 5.84 -4.49 -16.37
C MET A 108 6.48 -3.44 -15.45
N VAL A 109 6.06 -3.41 -14.17
CA VAL A 109 6.66 -2.49 -13.18
C VAL A 109 8.08 -2.92 -12.81
N GLU A 110 8.30 -4.19 -12.55
CA GLU A 110 9.61 -4.72 -12.16
C GLU A 110 10.68 -4.48 -13.24
N THR A 111 10.30 -4.54 -14.52
CA THR A 111 11.21 -4.34 -15.66
C THR A 111 11.29 -2.89 -16.14
N GLY A 112 10.52 -1.98 -15.58
CA GLY A 112 10.48 -0.58 -15.97
C GLY A 112 9.67 -0.31 -17.25
N ASP A 113 8.84 -1.25 -17.70
CA ASP A 113 7.90 -1.03 -18.80
C ASP A 113 6.69 -0.19 -18.35
N ALA A 114 6.43 -0.17 -17.04
CA ALA A 114 5.48 0.72 -16.37
C ALA A 114 6.04 1.20 -15.02
N ASP A 115 5.38 2.20 -14.42
CA ASP A 115 5.88 2.84 -13.20
C ASP A 115 5.02 2.47 -11.97
N ALA A 116 3.76 2.09 -12.20
CA ALA A 116 2.84 1.66 -11.14
C ALA A 116 1.83 0.62 -11.65
N PHE A 117 1.23 -0.11 -10.73
CA PHE A 117 0.25 -1.15 -10.99
C PHE A 117 -0.93 -1.05 -10.02
N ILE A 118 -2.15 -1.04 -10.57
CA ILE A 118 -3.41 -0.98 -9.82
C ILE A 118 -4.23 -2.23 -10.10
N THR A 119 -4.66 -2.91 -9.05
CA THR A 119 -5.51 -4.11 -9.10
C THR A 119 -6.38 -4.24 -7.85
N GLY A 120 -7.38 -5.11 -7.85
CA GLY A 120 -8.09 -5.47 -6.61
C GLY A 120 -9.60 -5.66 -6.74
N LEU A 121 -10.18 -5.53 -7.94
CA LEU A 121 -11.63 -5.64 -8.13
C LEU A 121 -12.10 -7.10 -8.31
N TYR A 122 -11.29 -7.96 -8.94
CA TYR A 122 -11.64 -9.36 -9.20
C TYR A 122 -10.82 -10.37 -8.40
N THR A 123 -9.66 -9.98 -7.90
CA THR A 123 -8.72 -10.89 -7.26
C THR A 123 -8.79 -10.78 -5.75
N ARG A 124 -8.72 -11.93 -5.05
CA ARG A 124 -8.59 -11.91 -3.59
C ARG A 124 -7.29 -11.22 -3.21
N TYR A 125 -7.36 -10.32 -2.24
CA TYR A 125 -6.22 -9.56 -1.75
C TYR A 125 -4.98 -10.43 -1.42
N SER A 126 -5.19 -11.59 -0.79
CA SER A 126 -4.09 -12.52 -0.47
C SER A 126 -3.32 -13.01 -1.69
N ASN A 127 -4.00 -13.20 -2.82
CA ASN A 127 -3.34 -13.60 -4.07
C ASN A 127 -2.53 -12.45 -4.66
N THR A 128 -3.05 -11.22 -4.61
CA THR A 128 -2.32 -10.03 -5.06
C THR A 128 -1.03 -9.85 -4.28
N ILE A 129 -1.07 -9.96 -2.94
CA ILE A 129 0.11 -9.85 -2.09
C ILE A 129 1.12 -10.99 -2.36
N LYS A 130 0.63 -12.21 -2.61
CA LYS A 130 1.50 -13.32 -3.02
C LYS A 130 2.28 -12.96 -4.28
N VAL A 131 1.58 -12.49 -5.32
CA VAL A 131 2.22 -12.10 -6.59
C VAL A 131 3.20 -10.93 -6.39
N ALA A 132 2.81 -9.90 -5.63
CA ALA A 132 3.69 -8.79 -5.32
C ALA A 132 4.97 -9.25 -4.61
N LYS A 133 4.88 -10.20 -3.69
CA LYS A 133 6.03 -10.80 -3.02
C LYS A 133 6.90 -11.59 -3.98
N GLU A 134 6.32 -12.35 -4.89
CA GLU A 134 7.03 -13.18 -5.86
C GLU A 134 7.68 -12.35 -6.99
N VAL A 135 7.05 -11.29 -7.45
CA VAL A 135 7.54 -10.45 -8.56
C VAL A 135 8.40 -9.30 -8.05
N ILE A 136 7.86 -8.41 -7.26
CA ILE A 136 8.55 -7.20 -6.77
C ILE A 136 9.49 -7.56 -5.61
N GLY A 137 8.99 -8.30 -4.62
CA GLY A 137 9.74 -8.66 -3.42
C GLY A 137 9.67 -7.61 -2.33
N ILE A 138 10.56 -7.74 -1.34
CA ILE A 138 10.68 -6.81 -0.21
C ILE A 138 11.75 -5.78 -0.53
N GLN A 139 11.51 -4.53 -0.18
CA GLN A 139 12.46 -3.45 -0.39
C GLN A 139 13.78 -3.75 0.35
N PRO A 140 14.96 -3.49 -0.26
CA PRO A 140 16.24 -3.66 0.40
C PRO A 140 16.30 -2.92 1.75
N GLY A 141 16.82 -3.60 2.77
CA GLY A 141 16.91 -3.07 4.14
C GLY A 141 15.68 -3.30 5.02
N PHE A 142 14.70 -4.05 4.51
CA PHE A 142 13.52 -4.51 5.25
C PHE A 142 13.38 -6.03 5.15
N ASN A 143 12.71 -6.63 6.11
CA ASN A 143 12.37 -8.05 6.13
C ASN A 143 10.86 -8.30 6.00
N HIS A 144 10.05 -7.26 6.19
CA HIS A 144 8.60 -7.38 6.24
C HIS A 144 7.92 -6.35 5.33
N PHE A 145 6.73 -6.72 4.87
CA PHE A 145 5.80 -5.80 4.20
C PHE A 145 5.00 -5.02 5.23
N GLY A 146 4.60 -3.81 4.87
CA GLY A 146 3.58 -3.06 5.56
C GLY A 146 2.62 -2.45 4.56
N THR A 147 1.37 -2.27 4.96
CA THR A 147 0.36 -1.55 4.19
C THR A 147 -0.10 -0.31 4.93
N MET A 148 -0.58 0.65 4.16
CA MET A 148 -1.03 1.92 4.73
C MET A 148 -2.32 2.37 4.05
N HIS A 149 -3.32 2.73 4.85
CA HIS A 149 -4.41 3.58 4.38
C HIS A 149 -4.12 5.04 4.72
N ILE A 150 -4.45 5.91 3.79
CA ILE A 150 -4.46 7.36 4.01
C ILE A 150 -5.91 7.76 4.24
N LEU A 151 -6.14 8.47 5.32
CA LEU A 151 -7.44 8.94 5.75
C LEU A 151 -7.47 10.46 5.61
N ASN A 152 -8.26 10.97 4.67
CA ASN A 152 -8.51 12.40 4.53
C ASN A 152 -9.83 12.75 5.19
N SER A 153 -9.77 13.48 6.27
CA SER A 153 -10.93 13.93 7.03
C SER A 153 -10.95 15.46 7.19
N LYS A 154 -12.06 15.99 7.66
CA LYS A 154 -12.18 17.42 8.02
C LYS A 154 -11.18 17.88 9.11
N LYS A 155 -10.61 16.93 9.87
CA LYS A 155 -9.60 17.17 10.91
C LYS A 155 -8.16 17.13 10.39
N GLY A 156 -7.96 16.69 9.16
CA GLY A 156 -6.65 16.54 8.54
C GLY A 156 -6.41 15.16 7.93
N THR A 157 -5.19 14.96 7.46
CA THR A 157 -4.74 13.69 6.85
C THR A 157 -4.08 12.82 7.91
N TYR A 158 -4.51 11.56 7.97
CA TYR A 158 -3.96 10.54 8.87
C TYR A 158 -3.47 9.33 8.08
N PHE A 159 -2.43 8.68 8.59
CA PHE A 159 -1.80 7.51 8.00
C PHE A 159 -1.96 6.33 8.96
N LEU A 160 -2.59 5.26 8.51
CA LEU A 160 -2.94 4.07 9.31
C LEU A 160 -2.17 2.85 8.80
N ALA A 161 -1.31 2.23 9.62
CA ALA A 161 -0.48 1.08 9.27
C ALA A 161 -0.37 0.07 10.43
N ASP A 162 -0.16 -1.22 10.23
CA ASP A 162 -0.44 -2.00 9.01
C ASP A 162 -1.92 -2.40 9.02
N THR A 163 -2.58 -2.22 7.91
CA THR A 163 -4.04 -2.36 7.85
C THR A 163 -4.51 -3.65 7.17
N LEU A 164 -3.62 -4.41 6.49
CA LEU A 164 -4.07 -5.57 5.70
C LEU A 164 -3.17 -6.81 5.68
N ILE A 165 -1.89 -6.75 6.09
CA ILE A 165 -0.97 -7.88 5.89
C ILE A 165 -0.66 -8.63 7.18
N ASN A 166 -0.15 -7.93 8.19
CA ASN A 166 0.46 -8.59 9.35
C ASN A 166 -0.56 -8.94 10.42
N ARG A 167 -0.99 -10.21 10.45
CA ARG A 167 -1.99 -10.68 11.42
C ARG A 167 -1.51 -10.54 12.86
N HIS A 168 -0.29 -11.00 13.11
CA HIS A 168 0.33 -11.04 14.44
C HIS A 168 1.79 -10.57 14.32
N PRO A 169 2.04 -9.27 14.05
CA PRO A 169 3.39 -8.76 13.92
C PRO A 169 4.13 -8.92 15.25
N ASP A 170 5.37 -9.33 15.19
CA ASP A 170 6.31 -9.27 16.31
C ASP A 170 6.97 -7.89 16.41
N THR A 171 7.94 -7.74 17.28
CA THR A 171 8.66 -6.49 17.50
C THR A 171 9.41 -6.06 16.24
N GLU A 172 10.08 -6.99 15.54
CA GLU A 172 10.84 -6.67 14.31
C GLU A 172 9.93 -6.24 13.17
N THR A 173 8.81 -6.92 13.00
CA THR A 173 7.79 -6.56 12.03
C THR A 173 7.23 -5.15 12.31
N LEU A 174 6.96 -4.82 13.58
CA LEU A 174 6.48 -3.49 13.96
C LEU A 174 7.53 -2.39 13.72
N ILE A 175 8.81 -2.69 13.90
CA ILE A 175 9.92 -1.78 13.55
C ILE A 175 9.92 -1.52 12.05
N ASP A 176 9.84 -2.55 11.23
CA ASP A 176 9.80 -2.39 9.77
C ASP A 176 8.57 -1.59 9.33
N ILE A 177 7.39 -1.86 9.91
CA ILE A 177 6.17 -1.07 9.65
C ILE A 177 6.38 0.40 10.00
N ALA A 178 7.00 0.71 11.15
CA ALA A 178 7.26 2.08 11.57
C ALA A 178 8.22 2.82 10.61
N LYS A 179 9.28 2.15 10.17
CA LYS A 179 10.25 2.68 9.19
C LYS A 179 9.59 2.92 7.82
N LEU A 180 8.77 1.96 7.35
CA LEU A 180 8.02 2.09 6.10
C LEU A 180 7.00 3.21 6.19
N ALA A 181 6.32 3.34 7.33
CA ALA A 181 5.38 4.43 7.57
C ALA A 181 6.06 5.81 7.54
N ASP A 182 7.20 5.97 8.22
CA ASP A 182 8.00 7.21 8.15
C ASP A 182 8.33 7.59 6.70
N LYS A 183 8.84 6.63 5.93
CA LYS A 183 9.20 6.85 4.52
C LYS A 183 7.99 7.23 3.67
N THR A 184 6.86 6.54 3.84
CA THR A 184 5.65 6.78 3.05
C THR A 184 5.02 8.13 3.39
N VAL A 185 4.93 8.49 4.67
CA VAL A 185 4.39 9.78 5.10
C VAL A 185 5.21 10.95 4.53
N ARG A 186 6.53 10.83 4.52
CA ARG A 186 7.43 11.83 3.91
C ARG A 186 7.28 11.89 2.39
N PHE A 187 7.06 10.76 1.73
CA PHE A 187 6.79 10.73 0.29
C PHE A 187 5.54 11.57 -0.08
N PHE A 188 4.53 11.59 0.79
CA PHE A 188 3.35 12.45 0.65
C PHE A 188 3.56 13.89 1.19
N ASN A 189 4.80 14.32 1.42
CA ASN A 189 5.18 15.65 1.91
C ASN A 189 4.60 15.99 3.28
N HIS A 190 4.37 15.00 4.13
CA HIS A 190 4.01 15.19 5.52
C HIS A 190 5.20 14.90 6.45
N THR A 191 5.25 15.60 7.58
CA THR A 191 6.17 15.25 8.66
C THR A 191 5.53 14.18 9.54
N PRO A 192 6.10 12.97 9.64
CA PRO A 192 5.50 11.92 10.45
C PRO A 192 5.58 12.23 11.94
N VAL A 193 4.44 12.08 12.62
CA VAL A 193 4.31 12.09 14.07
C VAL A 193 3.59 10.78 14.43
N ILE A 194 4.37 9.78 14.87
CA ILE A 194 3.96 8.39 14.91
C ILE A 194 3.55 7.98 16.33
N SER A 195 2.35 7.46 16.47
CA SER A 195 1.91 6.76 17.68
C SER A 195 1.82 5.26 17.44
N MET A 196 2.54 4.49 18.24
CA MET A 196 2.45 3.03 18.30
C MET A 196 1.30 2.65 19.24
N LEU A 197 0.22 2.09 18.67
CA LEU A 197 -1.02 1.84 19.41
C LEU A 197 -1.02 0.57 20.23
N SER A 198 -1.74 0.61 21.35
CA SER A 198 -2.05 -0.53 22.21
C SER A 198 -3.34 -0.27 22.97
N TYR A 199 -3.84 -1.29 23.66
CA TYR A 199 -4.86 -1.12 24.72
C TYR A 199 -4.25 -0.64 26.06
N SER A 200 -2.92 -0.64 26.17
CA SER A 200 -2.14 -0.20 27.34
C SER A 200 -1.45 1.14 27.04
N ASN A 201 -0.99 1.82 28.09
CA ASN A 201 -0.24 3.07 27.99
C ASN A 201 1.08 2.94 28.75
N PHE A 202 2.21 3.11 28.04
CA PHE A 202 3.57 3.32 28.60
C PHE A 202 3.96 2.30 29.70
N GLY A 203 3.77 1.00 29.45
CA GLY A 203 4.15 -0.07 30.38
C GLY A 203 3.14 -0.36 31.49
N ALA A 204 1.90 0.12 31.38
CA ALA A 204 0.83 -0.20 32.35
C ALA A 204 0.48 -1.70 32.33
N ASP A 205 0.70 -2.40 31.21
CA ASP A 205 0.65 -3.85 31.11
C ASP A 205 2.02 -4.36 30.60
N THR A 206 2.63 -5.25 31.38
CA THR A 206 3.96 -5.82 31.08
C THR A 206 3.88 -7.19 30.44
N SER A 207 2.72 -7.57 29.91
CA SER A 207 2.45 -8.86 29.28
C SER A 207 1.88 -8.71 27.86
N GLY A 208 1.99 -9.78 27.07
CA GLY A 208 1.31 -9.89 25.78
C GLY A 208 1.68 -8.82 24.75
N SER A 209 0.66 -8.28 24.07
CA SER A 209 0.82 -7.36 22.94
C SER A 209 1.53 -6.03 23.28
N PRO A 210 1.31 -5.38 24.44
CA PRO A 210 2.01 -4.15 24.79
C PRO A 210 3.54 -4.28 24.80
N VAL A 211 4.07 -5.42 25.23
CA VAL A 211 5.52 -5.66 25.35
C VAL A 211 6.22 -5.56 23.99
N LYS A 212 5.64 -6.14 22.95
CA LYS A 212 6.23 -6.06 21.60
C LYS A 212 6.19 -4.64 21.02
N VAL A 213 5.10 -3.90 21.32
CA VAL A 213 4.98 -2.50 20.88
C VAL A 213 5.99 -1.63 21.60
N HIS A 214 6.13 -1.80 22.93
CA HIS A 214 7.14 -1.13 23.74
C HIS A 214 8.57 -1.41 23.23
N GLY A 215 8.86 -2.67 22.91
CA GLY A 215 10.15 -3.06 22.31
C GLY A 215 10.42 -2.35 20.99
N ALA A 216 9.43 -2.26 20.11
CA ALA A 216 9.56 -1.54 18.85
C ALA A 216 9.79 -0.02 19.06
N VAL A 217 9.02 0.60 19.95
CA VAL A 217 9.20 2.02 20.31
C VAL A 217 10.61 2.27 20.85
N SER A 218 11.06 1.45 21.80
CA SER A 218 12.38 1.59 22.42
C SER A 218 13.51 1.48 21.38
N TYR A 219 13.41 0.53 20.45
CA TYR A 219 14.34 0.39 19.33
C TYR A 219 14.33 1.64 18.44
N MET A 220 13.14 2.07 17.98
CA MET A 220 13.00 3.21 17.10
C MET A 220 13.52 4.51 17.74
N GLN A 221 13.27 4.71 19.01
CA GLN A 221 13.74 5.89 19.75
C GLN A 221 15.25 5.92 19.95
N LYS A 222 15.90 4.75 20.01
CA LYS A 222 17.33 4.62 20.12
C LYS A 222 18.04 4.81 18.78
N GLU A 223 17.58 4.13 17.75
CA GLU A 223 18.23 4.12 16.43
C GLU A 223 17.84 5.32 15.55
N TYR A 224 16.68 5.94 15.82
CA TYR A 224 16.12 7.09 15.08
C TYR A 224 15.69 8.19 16.06
N PRO A 225 16.63 8.81 16.80
CA PRO A 225 16.31 9.76 17.88
C PRO A 225 15.60 11.04 17.41
N GLU A 226 15.73 11.39 16.13
CA GLU A 226 15.09 12.53 15.49
C GLU A 226 13.61 12.27 15.12
N LEU A 227 13.21 11.01 15.06
CA LEU A 227 11.85 10.65 14.69
C LEU A 227 10.88 10.91 15.83
N ALA A 228 9.82 11.63 15.54
CA ALA A 228 8.73 11.84 16.48
C ALA A 228 7.86 10.57 16.59
N ILE A 229 8.31 9.62 17.41
CA ILE A 229 7.63 8.34 17.66
C ILE A 229 7.54 8.04 19.14
N ASP A 230 6.37 7.59 19.62
CA ASP A 230 6.19 7.15 21.00
C ASP A 230 5.03 6.14 21.14
N GLY A 231 4.95 5.52 22.28
CA GLY A 231 3.97 4.50 22.70
C GLY A 231 4.64 3.49 23.67
N GLU A 232 4.00 2.39 23.97
CA GLU A 232 2.61 2.07 23.50
C GLU A 232 1.59 3.01 24.15
N MET A 233 0.56 3.39 23.39
CA MET A 233 -0.54 4.17 23.96
C MET A 233 -1.89 3.85 23.32
N GLN A 234 -2.95 4.13 24.06
CA GLN A 234 -4.33 4.00 23.58
C GLN A 234 -4.65 5.11 22.56
N VAL A 235 -5.56 4.82 21.63
CA VAL A 235 -5.91 5.72 20.53
C VAL A 235 -6.46 7.08 21.00
N ASN A 236 -7.18 7.12 22.11
CA ASN A 236 -7.71 8.37 22.67
C ASN A 236 -6.58 9.33 23.13
N PHE A 237 -5.47 8.81 23.66
CA PHE A 237 -4.29 9.61 23.97
C PHE A 237 -3.49 9.97 22.70
N ALA A 238 -3.40 9.06 21.75
CA ALA A 238 -2.75 9.35 20.48
C ALA A 238 -3.42 10.53 19.78
N MET A 239 -4.74 10.51 19.69
CA MET A 239 -5.54 11.49 18.92
C MET A 239 -5.93 12.77 19.68
N ASN A 240 -5.66 12.83 20.98
CA ASN A 240 -5.94 14.01 21.78
C ASN A 240 -4.65 14.52 22.45
N ARG A 241 -4.03 15.52 21.84
CA ARG A 241 -2.77 16.12 22.31
C ARG A 241 -2.86 16.63 23.74
N GLU A 242 -3.92 17.38 24.07
CA GLU A 242 -4.06 17.96 25.39
C GLU A 242 -4.20 16.91 26.48
N LEU A 243 -5.03 15.90 26.24
CA LEU A 243 -5.21 14.77 27.15
C LEU A 243 -3.91 13.99 27.35
N ARG A 244 -3.20 13.71 26.26
CA ARG A 244 -1.92 12.99 26.29
C ARG A 244 -0.87 13.77 27.07
N ASP A 245 -0.68 15.06 26.72
CA ASP A 245 0.38 15.88 27.29
C ASP A 245 0.14 16.18 28.78
N ALA A 246 -1.12 16.29 29.20
CA ALA A 246 -1.49 16.43 30.60
C ALA A 246 -1.25 15.13 31.39
N LYS A 247 -1.60 13.96 30.84
CA LYS A 247 -1.50 12.69 31.53
C LYS A 247 -0.09 12.10 31.49
N TYR A 248 0.62 12.30 30.36
CA TYR A 248 1.95 11.73 30.09
C TYR A 248 2.93 12.81 29.61
N PRO A 249 3.29 13.77 30.51
CA PRO A 249 4.12 14.94 30.12
C PRO A 249 5.54 14.59 29.68
N PHE A 250 5.97 13.34 29.88
CA PHE A 250 7.26 12.77 29.46
C PHE A 250 7.27 12.30 28.01
N THR A 251 6.10 12.21 27.35
CA THR A 251 6.02 11.70 25.97
C THR A 251 6.89 12.49 24.99
N ARG A 252 7.55 11.81 24.06
CA ARG A 252 8.30 12.46 22.97
C ARG A 252 7.40 13.16 21.96
N LEU A 253 6.08 12.90 22.02
CA LEU A 253 5.08 13.56 21.18
C LEU A 253 4.48 14.82 21.81
N LYS A 254 5.02 15.27 22.94
CA LYS A 254 4.52 16.47 23.62
C LYS A 254 4.47 17.68 22.69
N GLY A 255 3.33 18.35 22.66
CA GLY A 255 3.08 19.52 21.81
C GLY A 255 2.87 19.22 20.32
N LYS A 256 2.90 17.94 19.91
CA LYS A 256 2.75 17.53 18.51
C LYS A 256 1.41 16.84 18.27
N ASP A 257 0.78 17.09 17.12
CA ASP A 257 -0.41 16.37 16.70
C ASP A 257 0.00 15.11 15.95
N VAL A 258 -0.49 13.95 16.41
CA VAL A 258 -0.24 12.66 15.78
C VAL A 258 -0.98 12.60 14.45
N ASN A 259 -0.27 12.20 13.40
CA ASN A 259 -0.84 11.98 12.08
C ASN A 259 -0.63 10.54 11.57
N THR A 260 0.17 9.73 12.27
CA THR A 260 0.50 8.37 11.86
C THR A 260 0.24 7.39 12.99
N LEU A 261 -0.65 6.43 12.75
CA LEU A 261 -1.08 5.43 13.73
C LEU A 261 -0.62 4.04 13.30
N ILE A 262 0.20 3.39 14.12
CA ILE A 262 0.64 2.01 13.89
C ILE A 262 -0.09 1.07 14.84
N PHE A 263 -0.82 0.13 14.26
CA PHE A 263 -1.65 -0.82 15.00
C PHE A 263 -0.85 -2.05 15.44
N PRO A 264 -1.16 -2.61 16.61
CA PRO A 264 -0.43 -3.76 17.17
C PRO A 264 -0.73 -5.09 16.45
N ASN A 265 -1.78 -5.15 15.65
CA ASN A 265 -2.17 -6.33 14.86
C ASN A 265 -3.26 -5.98 13.84
N LEU A 266 -3.45 -6.89 12.88
CA LEU A 266 -4.41 -6.73 11.80
C LEU A 266 -5.86 -6.59 12.29
N SER A 267 -6.25 -7.31 13.35
CA SER A 267 -7.65 -7.28 13.84
C SER A 267 -8.02 -5.89 14.33
N SER A 268 -7.14 -5.25 15.11
CA SER A 268 -7.36 -3.88 15.61
C SER A 268 -7.34 -2.85 14.49
N ALA A 269 -6.42 -2.98 13.53
CA ALA A 269 -6.33 -2.09 12.40
C ALA A 269 -7.55 -2.17 11.49
N ASN A 270 -7.93 -3.40 11.10
CA ASN A 270 -9.06 -3.64 10.21
C ASN A 270 -10.38 -3.17 10.82
N ALA A 271 -10.64 -3.51 12.10
CA ALA A 271 -11.81 -3.02 12.80
C ALA A 271 -11.80 -1.48 12.94
N GLY A 272 -10.65 -0.90 13.29
CA GLY A 272 -10.50 0.54 13.50
C GLY A 272 -10.80 1.35 12.24
N TYR A 273 -10.13 1.06 11.11
CA TYR A 273 -10.37 1.87 9.90
C TYR A 273 -11.76 1.64 9.31
N LYS A 274 -12.29 0.41 9.35
CA LYS A 274 -13.65 0.12 8.86
C LYS A 274 -14.73 0.77 9.72
N LEU A 275 -14.51 0.86 11.03
CA LEU A 275 -15.43 1.57 11.92
C LEU A 275 -15.45 3.07 11.59
N LEU A 276 -14.28 3.69 11.39
CA LEU A 276 -14.18 5.09 10.97
C LEU A 276 -14.89 5.31 9.63
N GLN A 277 -14.66 4.43 8.65
CA GLN A 277 -15.31 4.50 7.33
C GLN A 277 -16.83 4.37 7.41
N ALA A 278 -17.34 3.53 8.31
CA ALA A 278 -18.77 3.33 8.48
C ALA A 278 -19.46 4.49 9.23
N MET A 279 -18.74 5.16 10.13
CA MET A 279 -19.27 6.24 10.97
C MET A 279 -19.16 7.63 10.33
N ASP A 280 -18.21 7.83 9.46
CA ASP A 280 -17.97 9.13 8.80
C ASP A 280 -17.86 8.94 7.28
N PRO A 281 -19.01 9.00 6.57
CA PRO A 281 -19.06 8.85 5.12
C PRO A 281 -18.37 10.00 4.35
N ASP A 282 -18.13 11.14 5.02
CA ASP A 282 -17.42 12.27 4.42
C ASP A 282 -15.90 12.11 4.47
N THR A 283 -15.41 11.11 5.19
CA THR A 283 -14.00 10.81 5.25
C THR A 283 -13.58 9.94 4.06
N GLU A 284 -12.59 10.41 3.31
CA GLU A 284 -12.02 9.69 2.20
C GLU A 284 -10.92 8.73 2.67
N PHE A 285 -11.01 7.47 2.20
CA PHE A 285 -9.99 6.44 2.44
C PHE A 285 -9.29 6.09 1.13
N ILE A 286 -7.97 6.26 1.10
CA ILE A 286 -7.11 5.96 -0.05
C ILE A 286 -6.19 4.80 0.33
N GLY A 287 -6.09 3.82 -0.55
CA GLY A 287 -5.24 2.66 -0.36
C GLY A 287 -5.99 1.36 -0.02
N PRO A 288 -5.23 0.37 0.33
CA PRO A 288 -3.78 0.27 0.34
C PRO A 288 -3.24 -0.12 -1.00
#